data_0445dad2c2a63eec9fae0d910b1e3e13
#
_entry.id   0445dad2c2a63eec9fae0d910b1e3e13
#
_cell.length_a   1.000
_cell.length_b   1.000
_cell.length_c   1.000
_cell.angle_alpha   90.00
_cell.angle_beta   90.00
_cell.angle_gamma   90.00
#
_symmetry.space_group_name_H-M   'P 1'
#
loop_
_entity.id
_entity.type
_entity.pdbx_description
1 polymer ?
#
loop_
_entity_poly.entity_id
_entity_poly.type
_entity_poly.pdbx_seq_one_letter_code
_entity_poly.pdbx_strand_id
1 'polypeptide(L)'
;MKKILLPLLAVATAFGLTSCFQSETVIHLNKDGSGTIVEETTLGVQAVAMMGQMSAMGGEEKAQKDPLADMFSEDKAKTKAASLGEGVIFEKSEKIDAGGKKGARVTYKFADINKLKFKPGDAVSDMKPAGIEEANASQKKEEPVTFTYSDGKLVIHLPQPKADDKPKAEQPGEEANAQQEAMMKQMFADMKVSVKLMADGGIASTDATHTTGNTITLMEMDFGKVVQTPGALKKLQAAQPETPEDFEKALKGIDGIKVETKPEVTVTLK
;
A
#
# COMPACT_ATOMS: atom_id res chain seq x y z
N MET A 1 33.76 54.44 -10.19
CA MET A 1 33.61 53.06 -10.64
C MET A 1 32.68 52.37 -9.62
N LYS A 2 31.36 52.34 -9.91
CA LYS A 2 30.34 51.70 -9.05
C LYS A 2 30.21 50.25 -9.47
N LYS A 3 30.58 49.32 -8.60
CA LYS A 3 30.37 47.86 -8.77
C LYS A 3 28.91 47.55 -8.45
N ILE A 4 28.13 47.21 -9.48
CA ILE A 4 26.78 46.69 -9.34
C ILE A 4 26.88 45.22 -9.04
N LEU A 5 26.59 44.82 -7.78
CA LEU A 5 26.36 43.40 -7.40
C LEU A 5 24.94 43.03 -7.85
N LEU A 6 24.84 42.16 -8.84
CA LEU A 6 23.59 41.45 -9.16
C LEU A 6 23.36 40.37 -8.10
N PRO A 7 22.20 40.36 -7.43
CA PRO A 7 21.83 39.16 -6.63
C PRO A 7 21.32 38.08 -7.59
N LEU A 8 22.03 36.97 -7.61
CA LEU A 8 21.64 35.74 -8.28
C LEU A 8 20.42 35.16 -7.55
N LEU A 9 19.23 35.44 -8.10
CA LEU A 9 17.97 34.87 -7.58
C LEU A 9 17.95 33.38 -7.95
N ALA A 10 18.35 32.52 -7.03
CA ALA A 10 18.19 31.07 -7.15
C ALA A 10 16.70 30.76 -7.07
N VAL A 11 16.05 30.61 -8.21
CA VAL A 11 14.72 30.01 -8.31
C VAL A 11 14.88 28.53 -8.01
N ALA A 12 14.68 28.16 -6.75
CA ALA A 12 14.44 26.79 -6.36
C ALA A 12 13.09 26.38 -6.93
N THR A 13 13.09 25.82 -8.13
CA THR A 13 11.94 25.09 -8.65
C THR A 13 11.73 23.88 -7.77
N ALA A 14 10.87 24.02 -6.75
CA ALA A 14 10.29 22.90 -6.06
C ALA A 14 9.47 22.13 -7.11
N PHE A 15 10.05 21.11 -7.70
CA PHE A 15 9.30 20.06 -8.38
C PHE A 15 8.44 19.41 -7.31
N GLY A 16 7.21 19.88 -7.18
CA GLY A 16 6.19 19.25 -6.37
C GLY A 16 6.00 17.84 -6.90
N LEU A 17 6.47 16.85 -6.14
CA LEU A 17 6.16 15.46 -6.36
C LEU A 17 4.64 15.33 -6.20
N THR A 18 3.91 15.36 -7.30
CA THR A 18 2.46 15.19 -7.36
C THR A 18 2.15 13.70 -7.27
N SER A 19 2.41 13.10 -6.11
CA SER A 19 2.04 11.71 -5.86
C SER A 19 0.52 11.58 -5.89
N CYS A 20 -0.02 10.79 -6.83
CA CYS A 20 -1.46 10.59 -6.95
C CYS A 20 -2.03 9.84 -5.75
N PHE A 21 -1.36 8.80 -5.28
CA PHE A 21 -1.79 8.00 -4.13
C PHE A 21 -0.59 7.31 -3.47
N GLN A 22 -0.51 7.39 -2.15
CA GLN A 22 0.46 6.64 -1.36
C GLN A 22 -0.21 6.02 -0.15
N SER A 23 0.05 4.74 0.08
CA SER A 23 -0.37 4.03 1.29
C SER A 23 0.81 3.27 1.87
N GLU A 24 1.11 3.51 3.12
CA GLU A 24 2.12 2.81 3.87
C GLU A 24 1.54 2.27 5.16
N THR A 25 1.70 0.97 5.38
CA THR A 25 1.36 0.32 6.65
C THR A 25 2.64 -0.16 7.32
N VAL A 26 2.89 0.28 8.55
CA VAL A 26 4.02 -0.16 9.36
C VAL A 26 3.51 -0.80 10.64
N ILE A 27 3.84 -2.08 10.82
CA ILE A 27 3.62 -2.82 12.07
C ILE A 27 4.85 -2.63 12.95
N HIS A 28 4.75 -1.89 14.03
CA HIS A 28 5.79 -1.70 15.03
C HIS A 28 5.66 -2.79 16.08
N LEU A 29 6.74 -3.55 16.30
CA LEU A 29 6.77 -4.64 17.25
C LEU A 29 7.75 -4.34 18.39
N ASN A 30 7.25 -4.33 19.62
CA ASN A 30 8.03 -4.28 20.84
C ASN A 30 8.55 -5.66 21.24
N LYS A 31 9.57 -5.68 22.11
CA LYS A 31 10.15 -6.95 22.64
C LYS A 31 9.20 -7.80 23.47
N ASP A 32 8.13 -7.22 24.00
CA ASP A 32 7.12 -7.93 24.78
C ASP A 32 5.99 -8.53 23.93
N GLY A 33 6.06 -8.37 22.60
CA GLY A 33 5.04 -8.84 21.66
C GLY A 33 3.89 -7.85 21.44
N SER A 34 3.85 -6.75 22.19
CA SER A 34 2.92 -5.63 21.95
C SER A 34 3.38 -4.73 20.83
N GLY A 35 2.54 -3.79 20.41
CA GLY A 35 2.98 -2.82 19.41
C GLY A 35 1.87 -1.93 18.86
N THR A 36 2.17 -1.31 17.72
CA THR A 36 1.22 -0.46 16.98
C THR A 36 1.22 -0.80 15.49
N ILE A 37 0.08 -0.54 14.85
CA ILE A 37 -0.03 -0.51 13.39
C ILE A 37 -0.25 0.95 13.02
N VAL A 38 0.61 1.50 12.19
CA VAL A 38 0.49 2.86 11.66
C VAL A 38 0.18 2.76 10.17
N GLU A 39 -0.99 3.24 9.79
CA GLU A 39 -1.40 3.34 8.38
C GLU A 39 -1.38 4.81 7.97
N GLU A 40 -0.56 5.14 6.99
CA GLU A 40 -0.53 6.47 6.39
C GLU A 40 -1.03 6.38 4.94
N THR A 41 -2.14 7.07 4.66
CA THR A 41 -2.70 7.13 3.32
C THR A 41 -2.81 8.58 2.88
N THR A 42 -2.23 8.91 1.74
CA THR A 42 -2.24 10.26 1.16
C THR A 42 -2.63 10.24 -0.31
N LEU A 43 -3.36 11.29 -0.70
CA LEU A 43 -3.78 11.59 -2.07
C LEU A 43 -3.16 12.91 -2.51
N GLY A 44 -2.65 12.95 -3.72
CA GLY A 44 -2.18 14.19 -4.34
C GLY A 44 -3.32 15.06 -4.85
N VAL A 45 -3.03 16.31 -5.17
CA VAL A 45 -4.01 17.31 -5.64
C VAL A 45 -4.84 16.81 -6.84
N GLN A 46 -4.22 16.13 -7.80
CA GLN A 46 -4.92 15.57 -8.96
C GLN A 46 -5.94 14.50 -8.58
N ALA A 47 -5.56 13.57 -7.69
CA ALA A 47 -6.47 12.51 -7.22
C ALA A 47 -7.66 13.11 -6.46
N VAL A 48 -7.41 14.10 -5.61
CA VAL A 48 -8.46 14.83 -4.88
C VAL A 48 -9.41 15.55 -5.85
N ALA A 49 -8.87 16.24 -6.85
CA ALA A 49 -9.69 16.93 -7.86
C ALA A 49 -10.55 15.95 -8.68
N MET A 50 -9.98 14.82 -9.09
CA MET A 50 -10.70 13.78 -9.82
C MET A 50 -11.82 13.16 -8.97
N MET A 51 -11.58 12.88 -7.69
CA MET A 51 -12.62 12.40 -6.77
C MET A 51 -13.74 13.41 -6.60
N GLY A 52 -13.42 14.72 -6.51
CA GLY A 52 -14.40 15.79 -6.45
C GLY A 52 -15.29 15.84 -7.72
N GLN A 53 -14.69 15.69 -8.90
CA GLN A 53 -15.44 15.63 -10.15
C GLN A 53 -16.35 14.41 -10.24
N MET A 54 -15.86 13.24 -9.85
CA MET A 54 -16.67 12.01 -9.83
C MET A 54 -17.84 12.12 -8.85
N SER A 55 -17.61 12.70 -7.66
CA SER A 55 -18.66 12.96 -6.67
C SER A 55 -19.74 13.89 -7.22
N ALA A 56 -19.35 14.95 -7.95
CA ALA A 56 -20.28 15.89 -8.58
C ALA A 56 -21.14 15.23 -9.68
N MET A 57 -20.62 14.23 -10.38
CA MET A 57 -21.34 13.47 -11.40
C MET A 57 -22.33 12.44 -10.80
N GLY A 58 -22.18 12.08 -9.53
CA GLY A 58 -22.98 11.07 -8.83
C GLY A 58 -24.33 11.56 -8.30
N GLY A 59 -24.76 12.79 -8.60
CA GLY A 59 -26.03 13.41 -8.18
C GLY A 59 -25.92 14.31 -6.95
N GLU A 60 -26.91 15.17 -6.74
CA GLU A 60 -26.90 16.26 -5.74
C GLU A 60 -26.73 15.78 -4.29
N GLU A 61 -27.21 14.59 -3.93
CA GLU A 61 -27.03 14.05 -2.58
C GLU A 61 -25.58 13.61 -2.28
N LYS A 62 -24.83 13.20 -3.31
CA LYS A 62 -23.40 12.80 -3.15
C LYS A 62 -22.44 13.98 -3.26
N ALA A 63 -22.86 15.05 -3.92
CA ALA A 63 -22.06 16.27 -4.08
C ALA A 63 -21.87 17.06 -2.76
N GLN A 64 -22.70 16.82 -1.74
CA GLN A 64 -22.60 17.51 -0.44
C GLN A 64 -21.67 16.86 0.56
N LYS A 65 -21.22 15.61 0.32
CA LYS A 65 -20.29 14.92 1.22
C LYS A 65 -18.87 15.05 0.70
N ASP A 66 -17.97 15.54 1.54
CA ASP A 66 -16.53 15.50 1.26
C ASP A 66 -16.09 14.01 1.20
N PRO A 67 -15.74 13.49 0.01
CA PRO A 67 -15.36 12.08 -0.15
C PRO A 67 -14.12 11.72 0.67
N LEU A 68 -13.25 12.69 0.95
CA LEU A 68 -12.08 12.50 1.80
C LEU A 68 -12.47 12.38 3.27
N ALA A 69 -13.43 13.18 3.75
CA ALA A 69 -13.90 13.10 5.12
C ALA A 69 -14.55 11.74 5.40
N ASP A 70 -15.26 11.17 4.43
CA ASP A 70 -15.81 9.82 4.55
C ASP A 70 -14.72 8.73 4.50
N MET A 71 -13.78 8.84 3.58
CA MET A 71 -12.68 7.89 3.43
C MET A 71 -11.82 7.79 4.70
N PHE A 72 -11.53 8.91 5.34
CA PHE A 72 -10.67 8.99 6.51
C PHE A 72 -11.44 9.21 7.82
N SER A 73 -12.70 8.76 7.88
CA SER A 73 -13.51 8.90 9.10
C SER A 73 -13.01 7.98 10.22
N GLU A 74 -13.07 8.48 11.46
CA GLU A 74 -12.71 7.69 12.64
C GLU A 74 -13.60 6.44 12.80
N ASP A 75 -14.86 6.50 12.38
CA ASP A 75 -15.77 5.37 12.50
C ASP A 75 -15.33 4.21 11.59
N LYS A 76 -14.84 4.50 10.39
CA LYS A 76 -14.22 3.48 9.52
C LYS A 76 -12.95 2.92 10.15
N ALA A 77 -12.11 3.77 10.72
CA ALA A 77 -10.89 3.34 11.40
C ALA A 77 -11.21 2.44 12.61
N LYS A 78 -12.20 2.79 13.42
CA LYS A 78 -12.67 1.95 14.56
C LYS A 78 -13.22 0.60 14.08
N THR A 79 -13.98 0.59 12.98
CA THR A 79 -14.49 -0.65 12.39
C THR A 79 -13.35 -1.52 11.87
N LYS A 80 -12.36 -0.91 11.20
CA LYS A 80 -11.18 -1.60 10.69
C LYS A 80 -10.34 -2.25 11.80
N ALA A 81 -10.23 -1.62 12.98
CA ALA A 81 -9.50 -2.17 14.12
C ALA A 81 -9.93 -3.62 14.44
N ALA A 82 -11.23 -3.90 14.42
CA ALA A 82 -11.77 -5.24 14.67
C ALA A 82 -11.36 -6.27 13.61
N SER A 83 -11.11 -5.85 12.35
CA SER A 83 -10.68 -6.74 11.27
C SER A 83 -9.18 -7.06 11.33
N LEU A 84 -8.38 -6.21 11.98
CA LEU A 84 -6.93 -6.39 12.14
C LEU A 84 -6.55 -7.44 13.18
N GLY A 85 -7.49 -7.90 14.01
CA GLY A 85 -7.26 -8.98 14.98
C GLY A 85 -7.94 -8.77 16.32
N GLU A 86 -7.94 -9.82 17.14
CA GLU A 86 -8.52 -9.78 18.47
C GLU A 86 -7.71 -8.88 19.40
N GLY A 87 -8.38 -7.91 20.05
CA GLY A 87 -7.74 -6.98 20.99
C GLY A 87 -7.01 -5.82 20.31
N VAL A 88 -7.13 -5.67 18.99
CA VAL A 88 -6.66 -4.46 18.31
C VAL A 88 -7.63 -3.32 18.56
N ILE A 89 -7.12 -2.17 18.99
CA ILE A 89 -7.91 -0.98 19.29
C ILE A 89 -7.45 0.21 18.45
N PHE A 90 -8.40 1.01 17.97
CA PHE A 90 -8.12 2.32 17.40
C PHE A 90 -7.54 3.25 18.48
N GLU A 91 -6.41 3.89 18.19
CA GLU A 91 -5.79 4.86 19.10
C GLU A 91 -6.10 6.29 18.68
N LYS A 92 -5.74 6.65 17.44
CA LYS A 92 -5.91 8.02 16.92
C LYS A 92 -5.92 8.05 15.40
N SER A 93 -6.47 9.14 14.86
CA SER A 93 -6.35 9.52 13.46
C SER A 93 -5.88 10.98 13.36
N GLU A 94 -4.86 11.22 12.56
CA GLU A 94 -4.26 12.53 12.34
C GLU A 94 -4.41 12.90 10.87
N LYS A 95 -5.05 14.03 10.58
CA LYS A 95 -5.20 14.53 9.20
C LYS A 95 -3.85 14.97 8.65
N ILE A 96 -3.61 14.65 7.38
CA ILE A 96 -2.47 15.12 6.61
C ILE A 96 -3.01 16.12 5.57
N ASP A 97 -2.55 17.36 5.66
CA ASP A 97 -2.84 18.43 4.68
C ASP A 97 -1.57 19.28 4.55
N ALA A 98 -0.60 18.76 3.82
CA ALA A 98 0.69 19.38 3.66
C ALA A 98 1.35 18.99 2.32
N GLY A 99 2.11 19.90 1.74
CA GLY A 99 2.86 19.64 0.52
C GLY A 99 2.01 19.25 -0.69
N GLY A 100 0.75 19.73 -0.76
CA GLY A 100 -0.18 19.36 -1.83
C GLY A 100 -0.75 17.95 -1.71
N LYS A 101 -0.58 17.29 -0.57
CA LYS A 101 -1.18 15.98 -0.26
C LYS A 101 -2.25 16.13 0.80
N LYS A 102 -3.32 15.37 0.66
CA LYS A 102 -4.38 15.23 1.67
C LYS A 102 -4.53 13.77 2.05
N GLY A 103 -4.76 13.50 3.31
CA GLY A 103 -4.89 12.14 3.78
C GLY A 103 -5.05 12.03 5.28
N ALA A 104 -4.73 10.85 5.79
CA ALA A 104 -4.70 10.59 7.23
C ALA A 104 -3.59 9.59 7.59
N ARG A 105 -3.13 9.73 8.82
CA ARG A 105 -2.33 8.75 9.54
C ARG A 105 -3.18 8.18 10.66
N VAL A 106 -3.46 6.89 10.59
CA VAL A 106 -4.26 6.16 11.57
C VAL A 106 -3.34 5.25 12.39
N THR A 107 -3.47 5.27 13.69
CA THR A 107 -2.70 4.42 14.60
C THR A 107 -3.64 3.48 15.34
N TYR A 108 -3.29 2.20 15.34
CA TYR A 108 -3.93 1.16 16.12
C TYR A 108 -2.93 0.59 17.12
N LYS A 109 -3.42 0.10 18.27
CA LYS A 109 -2.61 -0.62 19.27
C LYS A 109 -3.02 -2.06 19.35
N PHE A 110 -2.05 -2.94 19.58
CA PHE A 110 -2.27 -4.34 19.95
C PHE A 110 -1.40 -4.72 21.16
N ALA A 111 -1.93 -5.59 22.00
CA ALA A 111 -1.21 -6.10 23.17
C ALA A 111 -0.41 -7.37 22.86
N ASP A 112 -0.77 -8.10 21.81
CA ASP A 112 -0.19 -9.39 21.43
C ASP A 112 -0.21 -9.57 19.90
N ILE A 113 0.97 -9.60 19.28
CA ILE A 113 1.11 -9.77 17.81
C ILE A 113 0.55 -11.13 17.35
N ASN A 114 0.51 -12.15 18.20
CA ASN A 114 -0.07 -13.46 17.87
C ASN A 114 -1.57 -13.38 17.51
N LYS A 115 -2.23 -12.29 17.90
CA LYS A 115 -3.65 -12.05 17.62
C LYS A 115 -3.90 -11.28 16.33
N LEU A 116 -2.85 -10.72 15.71
CA LEU A 116 -2.99 -9.96 14.47
C LEU A 116 -3.32 -10.88 13.29
N LYS A 117 -4.18 -10.33 12.42
CA LYS A 117 -4.56 -10.92 11.13
C LYS A 117 -4.56 -9.82 10.10
N PHE A 118 -3.45 -9.66 9.41
CA PHE A 118 -3.27 -8.59 8.45
C PHE A 118 -3.45 -9.12 7.01
N LYS A 119 -4.25 -8.44 6.21
CA LYS A 119 -4.43 -8.77 4.79
C LYS A 119 -3.76 -7.68 3.96
N PRO A 120 -2.66 -7.98 3.26
CA PRO A 120 -1.97 -6.99 2.41
C PRO A 120 -2.88 -6.40 1.33
N GLY A 121 -3.81 -7.18 0.79
CA GLY A 121 -4.78 -6.75 -0.20
C GLY A 121 -5.75 -5.68 0.28
N ASP A 122 -6.03 -5.59 1.59
CA ASP A 122 -6.88 -4.54 2.14
C ASP A 122 -6.25 -3.15 1.90
N ALA A 123 -4.91 -3.04 1.96
CA ALA A 123 -4.21 -1.79 1.66
C ALA A 123 -4.39 -1.32 0.21
N VAL A 124 -4.69 -2.24 -0.71
CA VAL A 124 -4.96 -1.96 -2.13
C VAL A 124 -6.46 -1.78 -2.37
N SER A 125 -7.31 -2.53 -1.65
CA SER A 125 -8.78 -2.46 -1.83
C SER A 125 -9.39 -1.17 -1.31
N ASP A 126 -8.79 -0.55 -0.30
CA ASP A 126 -9.18 0.78 0.20
C ASP A 126 -9.02 1.90 -0.87
N MET A 127 -8.33 1.59 -1.98
CA MET A 127 -8.11 2.50 -3.11
C MET A 127 -9.25 2.55 -4.13
N LYS A 128 -10.25 1.66 -4.04
CA LYS A 128 -11.31 1.62 -5.06
C LYS A 128 -12.08 2.95 -5.05
N PRO A 129 -12.08 3.71 -6.15
CA PRO A 129 -12.93 4.89 -6.26
C PRO A 129 -14.38 4.48 -6.02
N ALA A 130 -15.10 5.24 -5.21
CA ALA A 130 -16.54 5.03 -5.02
C ALA A 130 -17.23 5.11 -6.38
N GLY A 131 -17.79 4.00 -6.87
CA GLY A 131 -18.45 3.93 -8.17
C GLY A 131 -17.87 2.90 -9.14
N ILE A 132 -16.73 2.28 -8.87
CA ILE A 132 -16.30 1.05 -9.54
C ILE A 132 -16.89 -0.11 -8.73
N GLU A 133 -18.22 -0.28 -8.85
CA GLU A 133 -18.87 -1.48 -8.34
C GLU A 133 -18.36 -2.67 -9.16
N GLU A 134 -17.77 -3.61 -8.45
CA GLU A 134 -17.72 -5.06 -8.70
C GLU A 134 -17.80 -5.57 -10.15
N ALA A 135 -17.07 -5.00 -11.09
CA ALA A 135 -16.64 -5.79 -12.22
C ALA A 135 -15.55 -6.75 -11.68
N ASN A 136 -15.98 -7.98 -11.33
CA ASN A 136 -15.15 -9.12 -10.92
C ASN A 136 -14.47 -9.07 -9.52
N ALA A 137 -15.17 -8.64 -8.50
CA ALA A 137 -14.87 -9.07 -7.16
C ALA A 137 -15.44 -10.48 -6.93
N SER A 138 -14.80 -11.51 -7.47
CA SER A 138 -14.74 -12.77 -6.74
C SER A 138 -14.10 -12.41 -5.40
N GLN A 139 -14.90 -12.22 -4.36
CA GLN A 139 -14.44 -12.10 -2.97
C GLN A 139 -13.87 -13.45 -2.56
N LYS A 140 -12.73 -13.79 -3.14
CA LYS A 140 -11.94 -14.89 -2.62
C LYS A 140 -11.46 -14.44 -1.24
N LYS A 141 -11.72 -15.25 -0.24
CA LYS A 141 -11.23 -15.03 1.11
C LYS A 141 -9.71 -15.03 1.06
N GLU A 142 -9.11 -13.84 0.93
CA GLU A 142 -7.66 -13.68 1.09
C GLU A 142 -7.29 -14.17 2.48
N GLU A 143 -6.37 -15.13 2.55
CA GLU A 143 -5.84 -15.60 3.81
C GLU A 143 -4.98 -14.48 4.43
N PRO A 144 -5.13 -14.19 5.73
CA PRO A 144 -4.35 -13.15 6.37
C PRO A 144 -2.91 -13.60 6.60
N VAL A 145 -1.99 -12.65 6.60
CA VAL A 145 -0.70 -12.79 7.27
C VAL A 145 -0.95 -12.93 8.76
N THR A 146 -0.34 -13.94 9.38
CA THR A 146 -0.43 -14.19 10.82
C THR A 146 0.97 -14.26 11.42
N PHE A 147 1.05 -14.23 12.73
CA PHE A 147 2.29 -14.12 13.45
C PHE A 147 2.34 -15.13 14.60
N THR A 148 3.53 -15.66 14.87
CA THR A 148 3.82 -16.45 16.07
C THR A 148 5.04 -15.83 16.74
N TYR A 149 4.86 -15.31 17.96
CA TYR A 149 5.90 -14.65 18.72
C TYR A 149 6.06 -15.31 20.10
N SER A 150 7.28 -15.71 20.43
CA SER A 150 7.67 -16.20 21.75
C SER A 150 9.15 -15.95 21.98
N ASP A 151 9.51 -15.52 23.18
CA ASP A 151 10.90 -15.40 23.67
C ASP A 151 11.85 -14.66 22.72
N GLY A 152 11.39 -13.56 22.14
CA GLY A 152 12.19 -12.74 21.22
C GLY A 152 12.30 -13.32 19.80
N LYS A 153 11.62 -14.41 19.49
CA LYS A 153 11.54 -15.01 18.16
C LYS A 153 10.16 -14.78 17.56
N LEU A 154 10.11 -14.14 16.40
CA LEU A 154 8.92 -13.96 15.59
C LEU A 154 8.98 -14.88 14.38
N VAL A 155 7.87 -15.54 14.07
CA VAL A 155 7.61 -16.18 12.78
C VAL A 155 6.44 -15.47 12.12
N ILE A 156 6.64 -14.99 10.90
CA ILE A 156 5.62 -14.36 10.06
C ILE A 156 5.14 -15.42 9.07
N HIS A 157 3.85 -15.76 9.11
CA HIS A 157 3.23 -16.73 8.21
C HIS A 157 2.55 -15.95 7.07
N LEU A 158 3.03 -16.15 5.84
CA LEU A 158 2.50 -15.47 4.66
C LEU A 158 1.57 -16.39 3.88
N PRO A 159 0.40 -15.88 3.43
CA PRO A 159 -0.49 -16.65 2.58
C PRO A 159 0.20 -17.04 1.28
N GLN A 160 -0.02 -18.26 0.84
CA GLN A 160 0.54 -18.75 -0.41
C GLN A 160 -0.53 -18.73 -1.51
N PRO A 161 -0.17 -18.40 -2.77
CA PRO A 161 -1.09 -18.50 -3.90
C PRO A 161 -1.61 -19.93 -4.01
N LYS A 162 -2.92 -20.07 -4.20
CA LYS A 162 -3.55 -21.38 -4.43
C LYS A 162 -3.91 -21.52 -5.91
N ALA A 163 -3.75 -22.70 -6.48
CA ALA A 163 -4.07 -22.97 -7.88
C ALA A 163 -5.51 -22.61 -8.28
N ASP A 164 -6.44 -22.61 -7.29
CA ASP A 164 -7.84 -22.20 -7.50
C ASP A 164 -8.03 -20.68 -7.49
N ASP A 165 -6.96 -19.92 -7.20
CA ASP A 165 -6.98 -18.45 -7.13
C ASP A 165 -6.80 -17.76 -8.48
N LYS A 166 -7.07 -18.47 -9.58
CA LYS A 166 -7.01 -17.87 -10.93
C LYS A 166 -8.02 -16.73 -11.04
N PRO A 167 -7.57 -15.47 -11.13
CA PRO A 167 -8.46 -14.42 -11.57
C PRO A 167 -8.94 -14.87 -12.97
N LYS A 168 -10.25 -14.91 -13.19
CA LYS A 168 -10.77 -14.93 -14.55
C LYS A 168 -10.44 -13.57 -15.17
N ALA A 169 -9.22 -13.45 -15.66
CA ALA A 169 -8.87 -12.35 -16.52
C ALA A 169 -9.73 -12.51 -17.77
N GLU A 170 -10.79 -11.71 -17.88
CA GLU A 170 -11.27 -11.33 -19.19
C GLU A 170 -10.06 -10.66 -19.85
N GLN A 171 -9.48 -11.35 -20.85
CA GLN A 171 -8.42 -10.77 -21.65
C GLN A 171 -8.98 -9.47 -22.24
N PRO A 172 -8.44 -8.29 -21.91
CA PRO A 172 -8.76 -7.11 -22.68
C PRO A 172 -8.36 -7.46 -24.12
N GLY A 173 -9.30 -7.28 -25.03
CA GLY A 173 -9.05 -7.55 -26.45
C GLY A 173 -7.71 -6.94 -26.88
N GLU A 174 -7.02 -7.57 -27.81
CA GLU A 174 -5.65 -7.26 -28.27
C GLU A 174 -5.38 -5.81 -28.73
N GLU A 175 -6.39 -4.98 -28.72
CA GLU A 175 -6.34 -3.55 -29.00
C GLU A 175 -6.55 -2.70 -27.73
N ALA A 176 -5.79 -2.97 -26.66
CA ALA A 176 -5.61 -1.94 -25.62
C ALA A 176 -4.85 -0.79 -26.28
N ASN A 177 -5.64 0.14 -26.83
CA ASN A 177 -5.24 1.31 -27.58
C ASN A 177 -4.09 2.02 -26.84
N ALA A 178 -3.02 2.42 -27.53
CA ALA A 178 -1.89 3.17 -26.98
C ALA A 178 -2.34 4.35 -26.08
N GLN A 179 -3.52 4.88 -26.35
CA GLN A 179 -4.16 5.93 -25.55
C GLN A 179 -4.61 5.43 -24.17
N GLN A 180 -5.14 4.21 -24.07
CA GLN A 180 -5.55 3.60 -22.80
C GLN A 180 -4.31 3.26 -21.95
N GLU A 181 -3.24 2.77 -22.58
CA GLU A 181 -1.96 2.51 -21.89
C GLU A 181 -1.33 3.82 -21.39
N ALA A 182 -1.37 4.90 -22.19
CA ALA A 182 -0.89 6.21 -21.76
C ALA A 182 -1.70 6.78 -20.60
N MET A 183 -3.02 6.62 -20.62
CA MET A 183 -3.91 7.03 -19.52
C MET A 183 -3.65 6.22 -18.25
N MET A 184 -3.48 4.90 -18.37
CA MET A 184 -3.11 4.04 -17.24
C MET A 184 -1.74 4.44 -16.65
N LYS A 185 -0.74 4.68 -17.50
CA LYS A 185 0.58 5.15 -17.06
C LYS A 185 0.48 6.46 -16.29
N GLN A 186 -0.33 7.39 -16.74
CA GLN A 186 -0.54 8.67 -16.06
C GLN A 186 -1.27 8.48 -14.71
N MET A 187 -2.27 7.60 -14.65
CA MET A 187 -3.06 7.35 -13.45
C MET A 187 -2.24 6.64 -12.35
N PHE A 188 -1.34 5.73 -12.74
CA PHE A 188 -0.53 4.95 -11.80
C PHE A 188 0.88 5.49 -11.58
N ALA A 189 1.29 6.56 -12.27
CA ALA A 189 2.66 7.07 -12.29
C ALA A 189 3.26 7.33 -10.90
N ASP A 190 2.43 7.71 -9.93
CA ASP A 190 2.87 8.08 -8.58
C ASP A 190 2.20 7.25 -7.48
N MET A 191 1.58 6.12 -7.87
CA MET A 191 0.93 5.25 -6.91
C MET A 191 1.94 4.35 -6.22
N LYS A 192 1.94 4.37 -4.89
CA LYS A 192 2.81 3.51 -4.09
C LYS A 192 2.06 2.90 -2.92
N VAL A 193 2.26 1.59 -2.71
CA VAL A 193 1.74 0.86 -1.56
C VAL A 193 2.87 0.10 -0.90
N SER A 194 2.93 0.12 0.42
CA SER A 194 3.91 -0.68 1.16
C SER A 194 3.37 -1.20 2.48
N VAL A 195 3.78 -2.41 2.83
CA VAL A 195 3.53 -3.06 4.12
C VAL A 195 4.86 -3.49 4.70
N LYS A 196 5.14 -3.04 5.91
CA LYS A 196 6.41 -3.27 6.59
C LYS A 196 6.20 -3.73 8.02
N LEU A 197 7.14 -4.49 8.55
CA LEU A 197 7.26 -4.77 9.96
C LEU A 197 8.56 -4.16 10.48
N MET A 198 8.48 -3.37 11.53
CA MET A 198 9.61 -2.74 12.20
C MET A 198 9.74 -3.31 13.62
N ALA A 199 10.89 -3.88 13.93
CA ALA A 199 11.22 -4.33 15.28
C ALA A 199 11.86 -3.18 16.06
N ASP A 200 11.14 -2.56 16.98
CA ASP A 200 11.59 -1.36 17.71
C ASP A 200 12.83 -1.64 18.58
N GLY A 201 12.98 -2.87 19.08
CA GLY A 201 14.18 -3.34 19.78
C GLY A 201 15.36 -3.71 18.87
N GLY A 202 15.18 -3.70 17.55
CA GLY A 202 16.15 -4.12 16.55
C GLY A 202 16.09 -5.61 16.23
N ILE A 203 16.63 -5.97 15.05
CA ILE A 203 16.72 -7.34 14.54
C ILE A 203 18.12 -7.88 14.79
N ALA A 204 18.26 -9.01 15.47
CA ALA A 204 19.51 -9.73 15.63
C ALA A 204 19.82 -10.59 14.40
N SER A 205 18.82 -11.32 13.89
CA SER A 205 18.91 -12.11 12.68
C SER A 205 17.52 -12.28 12.03
N THR A 206 17.51 -12.45 10.71
CA THR A 206 16.29 -12.80 9.95
C THR A 206 16.69 -13.48 8.65
N ASP A 207 15.78 -14.29 8.14
CA ASP A 207 15.88 -14.89 6.79
C ASP A 207 14.97 -14.18 5.78
N ALA A 208 14.36 -13.05 6.15
CA ALA A 208 13.55 -12.23 5.23
C ALA A 208 14.33 -11.79 4.00
N THR A 209 13.70 -11.83 2.84
CA THR A 209 14.30 -11.44 1.55
C THR A 209 14.59 -9.94 1.48
N HIS A 210 13.69 -9.12 2.02
CA HIS A 210 13.77 -7.67 1.95
C HIS A 210 13.88 -7.04 3.34
N THR A 211 15.13 -6.88 3.82
CA THR A 211 15.43 -6.31 5.14
C THR A 211 16.32 -5.09 5.01
N THR A 212 16.02 -4.05 5.78
CA THR A 212 16.83 -2.83 5.89
C THR A 212 16.86 -2.36 7.34
N GLY A 213 18.01 -2.48 8.00
CA GLY A 213 18.14 -2.13 9.42
C GLY A 213 17.24 -3.00 10.32
N ASN A 214 16.27 -2.40 10.98
CA ASN A 214 15.29 -3.09 11.83
C ASN A 214 13.93 -3.28 11.15
N THR A 215 13.85 -3.10 9.84
CA THR A 215 12.61 -3.13 9.07
C THR A 215 12.63 -4.26 8.05
N ILE A 216 11.57 -5.05 8.02
CA ILE A 216 11.28 -6.06 7.01
C ILE A 216 10.18 -5.51 6.10
N THR A 217 10.40 -5.51 4.79
CA THR A 217 9.38 -5.18 3.80
C THR A 217 8.66 -6.46 3.40
N LEU A 218 7.38 -6.59 3.78
CA LEU A 218 6.53 -7.70 3.38
C LEU A 218 5.99 -7.50 1.97
N MET A 219 5.64 -6.25 1.63
CA MET A 219 5.20 -5.86 0.31
C MET A 219 5.58 -4.39 0.04
N GLU A 220 6.08 -4.11 -1.14
CA GLU A 220 6.22 -2.75 -1.68
C GLU A 220 5.90 -2.80 -3.18
N MET A 221 4.97 -1.95 -3.61
CA MET A 221 4.58 -1.79 -5.01
C MET A 221 4.66 -0.30 -5.36
N ASP A 222 5.65 0.06 -6.15
CA ASP A 222 5.85 1.39 -6.73
C ASP A 222 5.40 1.33 -8.19
N PHE A 223 4.13 1.61 -8.40
CA PHE A 223 3.52 1.50 -9.73
C PHE A 223 4.16 2.46 -10.74
N GLY A 224 4.69 3.59 -10.28
CA GLY A 224 5.44 4.51 -11.14
C GLY A 224 6.64 3.84 -11.80
N LYS A 225 7.39 3.04 -11.04
CA LYS A 225 8.50 2.26 -11.60
C LYS A 225 8.01 1.11 -12.47
N VAL A 226 6.94 0.43 -12.05
CA VAL A 226 6.34 -0.66 -12.83
C VAL A 226 5.92 -0.18 -14.21
N VAL A 227 5.20 0.93 -14.32
CA VAL A 227 4.71 1.44 -15.62
C VAL A 227 5.84 2.01 -16.50
N GLN A 228 6.97 2.38 -15.91
CA GLN A 228 8.17 2.80 -16.63
C GLN A 228 8.99 1.61 -17.16
N THR A 229 8.84 0.42 -16.57
CA THR A 229 9.52 -0.80 -17.03
C THR A 229 8.84 -1.34 -18.29
N PRO A 230 9.52 -1.37 -19.45
CA PRO A 230 8.90 -1.81 -20.70
C PRO A 230 8.31 -3.22 -20.59
N GLY A 231 7.05 -3.35 -20.93
CA GLY A 231 6.34 -4.64 -20.92
C GLY A 231 5.97 -5.19 -19.54
N ALA A 232 6.29 -4.50 -18.44
CA ALA A 232 5.99 -4.96 -17.08
C ALA A 232 4.49 -5.19 -16.85
N LEU A 233 3.64 -4.26 -17.27
CA LEU A 233 2.18 -4.40 -17.15
C LEU A 233 1.67 -5.63 -17.91
N LYS A 234 2.12 -5.82 -19.15
CA LYS A 234 1.76 -6.99 -19.96
C LYS A 234 2.25 -8.28 -19.29
N LYS A 235 3.47 -8.27 -18.75
CA LYS A 235 4.04 -9.41 -18.03
C LYS A 235 3.25 -9.75 -16.77
N LEU A 236 2.85 -8.74 -15.97
CA LEU A 236 2.02 -8.93 -14.77
C LEU A 236 0.62 -9.44 -15.12
N GLN A 237 0.00 -8.90 -16.18
CA GLN A 237 -1.32 -9.36 -16.65
C GLN A 237 -1.28 -10.79 -17.18
N ALA A 238 -0.19 -11.18 -17.87
CA ALA A 238 0.00 -12.53 -18.40
C ALA A 238 0.41 -13.55 -17.32
N ALA A 239 0.96 -13.06 -16.20
CA ALA A 239 1.39 -13.92 -15.11
C ALA A 239 0.17 -14.51 -14.38
N GLN A 240 0.09 -15.84 -14.38
CA GLN A 240 -0.89 -16.60 -13.58
C GLN A 240 -0.11 -17.54 -12.66
N PRO A 241 0.53 -17.00 -11.61
CA PRO A 241 1.36 -17.80 -10.74
C PRO A 241 0.51 -18.82 -9.98
N GLU A 242 0.91 -20.09 -10.07
CA GLU A 242 0.28 -21.20 -9.32
C GLU A 242 1.09 -21.53 -8.07
N THR A 243 2.36 -21.16 -8.04
CA THR A 243 3.29 -21.39 -6.94
C THR A 243 4.01 -20.10 -6.54
N PRO A 244 4.58 -20.03 -5.33
CA PRO A 244 5.44 -18.91 -4.92
C PRO A 244 6.62 -18.67 -5.87
N GLU A 245 7.22 -19.76 -6.40
CA GLU A 245 8.33 -19.67 -7.34
C GLU A 245 7.88 -19.07 -8.68
N ASP A 246 6.67 -19.38 -9.15
CA ASP A 246 6.12 -18.78 -10.37
C ASP A 246 5.82 -17.29 -10.16
N PHE A 247 5.35 -16.92 -8.96
CA PHE A 247 5.13 -15.54 -8.58
C PHE A 247 6.46 -14.77 -8.56
N GLU A 248 7.49 -15.32 -7.95
CA GLU A 248 8.83 -14.72 -7.93
C GLU A 248 9.38 -14.56 -9.36
N LYS A 249 9.25 -15.59 -10.23
CA LYS A 249 9.65 -15.51 -11.64
C LYS A 249 8.88 -14.42 -12.39
N ALA A 250 7.58 -14.28 -12.13
CA ALA A 250 6.74 -13.25 -12.74
C ALA A 250 7.22 -11.85 -12.39
N LEU A 251 7.64 -11.64 -11.15
CA LEU A 251 8.14 -10.36 -10.65
C LEU A 251 9.58 -10.04 -11.06
N LYS A 252 10.36 -11.07 -11.42
CA LYS A 252 11.79 -10.91 -11.76
C LYS A 252 12.00 -9.94 -12.91
N GLY A 253 12.82 -8.89 -12.65
CA GLY A 253 13.15 -7.86 -13.63
C GLY A 253 12.07 -6.79 -13.81
N ILE A 254 11.09 -6.73 -12.91
CA ILE A 254 10.15 -5.61 -12.82
C ILE A 254 10.61 -4.71 -11.66
N ASP A 255 11.09 -3.53 -12.00
CA ASP A 255 11.47 -2.55 -11.00
C ASP A 255 10.24 -2.01 -10.24
N GLY A 256 10.43 -1.73 -8.95
CA GLY A 256 9.37 -1.15 -8.12
C GLY A 256 8.50 -2.16 -7.39
N ILE A 257 8.75 -3.46 -7.52
CA ILE A 257 8.03 -4.49 -6.77
C ILE A 257 8.99 -5.23 -5.84
N LYS A 258 8.63 -5.28 -4.55
CA LYS A 258 9.24 -6.15 -3.55
C LYS A 258 8.11 -6.87 -2.84
N VAL A 259 8.14 -8.17 -2.84
CA VAL A 259 7.19 -9.01 -2.12
C VAL A 259 7.96 -10.14 -1.45
N GLU A 260 7.68 -10.37 -0.19
CA GLU A 260 8.19 -11.55 0.49
C GLU A 260 7.39 -12.77 0.01
N THR A 261 8.07 -13.72 -0.59
CA THR A 261 7.45 -14.89 -1.23
C THR A 261 7.58 -16.16 -0.39
N LYS A 262 8.39 -16.13 0.66
CA LYS A 262 8.53 -17.28 1.55
C LYS A 262 7.23 -17.53 2.32
N PRO A 263 6.83 -18.80 2.50
CA PRO A 263 5.65 -19.12 3.31
C PRO A 263 5.82 -18.71 4.78
N GLU A 264 7.06 -18.73 5.26
CA GLU A 264 7.41 -18.33 6.62
C GLU A 264 8.69 -17.51 6.64
N VAL A 265 8.70 -16.47 7.44
CA VAL A 265 9.89 -15.65 7.72
C VAL A 265 10.17 -15.67 9.20
N THR A 266 11.40 -16.03 9.56
CA THR A 266 11.87 -16.03 10.95
C THR A 266 12.65 -14.76 11.26
N VAL A 267 12.37 -14.16 12.42
CA VAL A 267 13.03 -12.96 12.93
C VAL A 267 13.41 -13.19 14.37
N THR A 268 14.67 -12.95 14.71
CA THR A 268 15.14 -12.93 16.11
C THR A 268 15.38 -11.47 16.49
N LEU A 269 14.73 -11.01 17.55
CA LEU A 269 14.88 -9.66 18.08
C LEU A 269 16.16 -9.57 18.95
N LYS A 270 16.70 -8.34 19.06
CA LYS A 270 17.87 -8.06 19.93
C LYS A 270 17.48 -8.01 21.40
#